data_221e2f7d105fc466ce7ed33a3286165b
#
_entry.id   221e2f7d105fc466ce7ed33a3286165b
#
_cell.length_a   1.000
_cell.length_b   1.000
_cell.length_c   1.000
_cell.angle_alpha   90.00
_cell.angle_beta   90.00
_cell.angle_gamma   90.00
#
_symmetry.space_group_name_H-M   'P 1'
#
loop_
_entity.id
_entity.type
_entity.pdbx_description
1 polymer ?
#
loop_
_entity_poly.entity_id
_entity_poly.type
_entity_poly.pdbx_seq_one_letter_code
_entity_poly.pdbx_strand_id
1 'polypeptide(L)'
;MSKLPKQYQFIDLSDYGRFVARWIANALKGTTVTPIHITSWFVVSGLLAITCILYEYYVAAAFFLILKSILDAADGELSRLKNTPSYIGRYYDSIADIILNFLFFLSFWHITDGSIVYVLLAFVGAQLQGTLYNYYYVILRNNVNGDQTSRVFEDEAPKAMSGEKQRNVNIFYKIYNFLYISFDKTIYLMDKEAMKSEPYPKWFMTLLSTFGLGFQLLVMAVMLVFNLEMYVIPFFIVYSILILVFVSIRRLVLS
;
A
#
# COMPACT_ATOMS: atom_id res chain seq x y z
N MET A 1 11.47 11.60 7.61
CA MET A 1 12.77 10.90 7.47
C MET A 1 12.59 9.72 6.53
N SER A 2 13.61 9.37 5.72
CA SER A 2 13.53 8.17 4.84
C SER A 2 13.59 6.89 5.70
N LYS A 3 12.84 5.86 5.27
CA LYS A 3 12.87 4.54 5.90
C LYS A 3 14.16 3.77 5.62
N LEU A 4 14.96 4.23 4.64
CA LEU A 4 16.23 3.62 4.21
C LEU A 4 17.40 4.58 4.38
N PRO A 5 18.62 4.07 4.69
CA PRO A 5 19.85 4.84 4.60
C PRO A 5 20.06 5.41 3.19
N LYS A 6 20.71 6.59 3.08
CA LYS A 6 20.86 7.33 1.80
C LYS A 6 21.40 6.47 0.64
N GLN A 7 22.38 5.60 0.92
CA GLN A 7 23.02 4.75 -0.08
C GLN A 7 22.10 3.69 -0.70
N TYR A 8 21.01 3.28 0.01
CA TYR A 8 20.05 2.27 -0.42
C TYR A 8 18.72 2.87 -0.88
N GLN A 9 18.59 4.19 -0.87
CA GLN A 9 17.40 4.85 -1.40
C GLN A 9 17.31 4.67 -2.90
N PHE A 10 16.12 4.33 -3.37
CA PHE A 10 15.75 4.19 -4.78
C PHE A 10 14.59 5.14 -5.12
N ILE A 11 14.26 5.28 -6.40
CA ILE A 11 13.09 6.05 -6.84
C ILE A 11 11.86 5.16 -6.62
N ASP A 12 11.05 5.53 -5.63
CA ASP A 12 9.80 4.83 -5.32
C ASP A 12 8.67 5.46 -6.13
N LEU A 13 8.25 4.78 -7.20
CA LEU A 13 7.20 5.25 -8.10
C LEU A 13 5.81 5.22 -7.45
N SER A 14 5.63 4.41 -6.40
CA SER A 14 4.37 4.38 -5.64
C SER A 14 4.21 5.58 -4.70
N ASP A 15 5.31 6.30 -4.44
CA ASP A 15 5.39 7.37 -3.46
C ASP A 15 5.58 8.74 -4.14
N TYR A 16 4.99 8.91 -5.31
CA TYR A 16 5.06 10.14 -6.10
C TYR A 16 4.54 11.37 -5.35
N GLY A 17 3.58 11.18 -4.45
CA GLY A 17 2.98 12.24 -3.63
C GLY A 17 3.79 12.68 -2.43
N ARG A 18 4.96 12.08 -2.14
CA ARG A 18 5.75 12.33 -0.92
C ARG A 18 6.11 13.79 -0.68
N PHE A 19 6.34 14.57 -1.72
CA PHE A 19 6.64 16.00 -1.57
C PHE A 19 5.45 16.73 -0.94
N VAL A 20 4.25 16.54 -1.46
CA VAL A 20 3.01 17.15 -0.94
C VAL A 20 2.68 16.58 0.43
N ALA A 21 2.83 15.27 0.63
CA ALA A 21 2.64 14.60 1.91
C ALA A 21 3.52 15.19 3.03
N ARG A 22 4.80 15.46 2.74
CA ARG A 22 5.71 16.14 3.68
C ARG A 22 5.29 17.57 3.98
N TRP A 23 4.82 18.30 2.99
CA TRP A 23 4.31 19.66 3.19
C TRP A 23 3.10 19.64 4.13
N ILE A 24 2.13 18.75 3.90
CA ILE A 24 0.96 18.55 4.79
C ILE A 24 1.41 18.18 6.21
N ALA A 25 2.29 17.18 6.35
CA ALA A 25 2.77 16.73 7.65
C ALA A 25 3.51 17.83 8.41
N ASN A 26 4.32 18.65 7.72
CA ASN A 26 5.00 19.80 8.35
C ASN A 26 4.03 20.89 8.79
N ALA A 27 2.97 21.17 8.03
CA ALA A 27 1.94 22.12 8.41
C ALA A 27 1.17 21.65 9.66
N LEU A 28 0.98 20.33 9.81
CA LEU A 28 0.19 19.73 10.89
C LEU A 28 1.00 19.33 12.13
N LYS A 29 2.33 19.31 12.08
CA LYS A 29 3.17 18.85 13.20
C LYS A 29 2.95 19.58 14.51
N GLY A 30 2.63 20.87 14.48
CA GLY A 30 2.37 21.72 15.66
C GLY A 30 0.91 21.78 16.09
N THR A 31 0.00 21.06 15.43
CA THR A 31 -1.43 21.05 15.70
C THR A 31 -1.86 19.84 16.54
N THR A 32 -3.13 19.79 16.93
CA THR A 32 -3.75 18.65 17.62
C THR A 32 -4.10 17.49 16.67
N VAL A 33 -3.95 17.67 15.35
CA VAL A 33 -4.21 16.62 14.35
C VAL A 33 -3.25 15.45 14.54
N THR A 34 -3.77 14.26 14.68
CA THR A 34 -3.00 13.01 14.83
C THR A 34 -2.84 12.29 13.49
N PRO A 35 -1.88 11.34 13.33
CA PRO A 35 -1.81 10.49 12.15
C PRO A 35 -3.14 9.79 11.84
N ILE A 36 -3.84 9.26 12.85
CA ILE A 36 -5.15 8.60 12.70
C ILE A 36 -6.21 9.53 12.07
N HIS A 37 -6.18 10.83 12.37
CA HIS A 37 -7.06 11.78 11.69
C HIS A 37 -6.77 11.85 10.19
N ILE A 38 -5.49 11.85 9.79
CA ILE A 38 -5.12 11.87 8.36
C ILE A 38 -5.53 10.55 7.68
N THR A 39 -5.31 9.40 8.35
CA THR A 39 -5.82 8.10 7.89
C THR A 39 -7.34 8.16 7.67
N SER A 40 -8.10 8.77 8.60
CA SER A 40 -9.54 8.96 8.43
C SER A 40 -9.89 9.87 7.24
N TRP A 41 -9.08 10.90 6.97
CA TRP A 41 -9.27 11.77 5.80
C TRP A 41 -8.99 11.03 4.49
N PHE A 42 -7.98 10.15 4.44
CA PHE A 42 -7.79 9.34 3.24
C PHE A 42 -8.95 8.34 3.03
N VAL A 43 -9.53 7.79 4.10
CA VAL A 43 -10.73 6.95 3.99
C VAL A 43 -11.89 7.73 3.36
N VAL A 44 -12.13 8.96 3.84
CA VAL A 44 -13.15 9.84 3.25
C VAL A 44 -12.84 10.14 1.77
N SER A 45 -11.58 10.45 1.44
CA SER A 45 -11.16 10.67 0.05
C SER A 45 -11.40 9.43 -0.82
N GLY A 46 -11.08 8.23 -0.31
CA GLY A 46 -11.34 6.96 -1.01
C GLY A 46 -12.83 6.72 -1.26
N LEU A 47 -13.69 6.99 -0.27
CA LEU A 47 -15.15 6.87 -0.43
C LEU A 47 -15.70 7.88 -1.43
N LEU A 48 -15.17 9.10 -1.45
CA LEU A 48 -15.53 10.11 -2.46
C LEU A 48 -15.08 9.66 -3.87
N ALA A 49 -13.89 9.06 -4.00
CA ALA A 49 -13.45 8.48 -5.27
C ALA A 49 -14.43 7.40 -5.76
N ILE A 50 -14.84 6.46 -4.89
CA ILE A 50 -15.82 5.42 -5.20
C ILE A 50 -17.13 6.05 -5.67
N THR A 51 -17.66 7.02 -4.92
CA THR A 51 -18.88 7.74 -5.28
C THR A 51 -18.74 8.39 -6.66
N CYS A 52 -17.63 9.07 -6.93
CA CYS A 52 -17.38 9.69 -8.23
C CYS A 52 -17.26 8.65 -9.36
N ILE A 53 -16.67 7.46 -9.12
CA ILE A 53 -16.63 6.37 -10.11
C ILE A 53 -18.06 5.91 -10.43
N LEU A 54 -18.88 5.63 -9.41
CA LEU A 54 -20.25 5.15 -9.59
C LEU A 54 -21.18 6.13 -10.32
N TYR A 55 -20.92 7.43 -10.20
CA TYR A 55 -21.62 8.48 -10.94
C TYR A 55 -20.90 8.96 -12.20
N GLU A 56 -19.86 8.24 -12.64
CA GLU A 56 -19.09 8.50 -13.86
C GLU A 56 -18.40 9.88 -13.89
N TYR A 57 -18.16 10.50 -12.72
CA TYR A 57 -17.36 11.72 -12.60
C TYR A 57 -15.86 11.39 -12.59
N TYR A 58 -15.33 10.87 -13.68
CA TYR A 58 -13.99 10.24 -13.75
C TYR A 58 -12.84 11.17 -13.39
N VAL A 59 -12.88 12.44 -13.78
CA VAL A 59 -11.84 13.42 -13.42
C VAL A 59 -11.84 13.69 -11.91
N ALA A 60 -13.01 13.80 -11.29
CA ALA A 60 -13.12 13.97 -9.85
C ALA A 60 -12.70 12.69 -9.11
N ALA A 61 -13.06 11.51 -9.62
CA ALA A 61 -12.61 10.23 -9.08
C ALA A 61 -11.07 10.13 -9.10
N ALA A 62 -10.43 10.47 -10.21
CA ALA A 62 -8.97 10.49 -10.35
C ALA A 62 -8.32 11.45 -9.33
N PHE A 63 -8.87 12.64 -9.14
CA PHE A 63 -8.40 13.58 -8.13
C PHE A 63 -8.46 12.97 -6.71
N PHE A 64 -9.58 12.34 -6.33
CA PHE A 64 -9.73 11.76 -4.99
C PHE A 64 -8.87 10.50 -4.79
N LEU A 65 -8.58 9.70 -5.84
CA LEU A 65 -7.64 8.58 -5.77
C LEU A 65 -6.21 9.08 -5.49
N ILE A 66 -5.78 10.13 -6.19
CA ILE A 66 -4.47 10.76 -5.98
C ILE A 66 -4.40 11.40 -4.59
N LEU A 67 -5.45 12.11 -4.17
CA LEU A 67 -5.53 12.72 -2.84
C LEU A 67 -5.45 11.65 -1.74
N LYS A 68 -6.16 10.52 -1.89
CA LYS A 68 -6.07 9.37 -0.99
C LYS A 68 -4.62 8.90 -0.84
N SER A 69 -3.91 8.71 -1.94
CA SER A 69 -2.50 8.27 -1.94
C SER A 69 -1.56 9.28 -1.26
N ILE A 70 -1.80 10.59 -1.44
CA ILE A 70 -1.03 11.65 -0.79
C ILE A 70 -1.29 11.68 0.72
N LEU A 71 -2.55 11.55 1.15
CA LEU A 71 -2.92 11.56 2.57
C LEU A 71 -2.38 10.33 3.30
N ASP A 72 -2.41 9.15 2.67
CA ASP A 72 -1.78 7.92 3.15
C ASP A 72 -0.27 8.15 3.43
N ALA A 73 0.47 8.69 2.46
CA ALA A 73 1.86 9.05 2.68
C ALA A 73 2.06 10.11 3.79
N ALA A 74 1.10 11.01 3.97
CA ALA A 74 1.16 12.10 4.95
C ALA A 74 0.96 11.63 6.39
N ASP A 75 0.13 10.62 6.65
CA ASP A 75 -0.07 10.10 8.00
C ASP A 75 1.20 9.45 8.56
N GLY A 76 1.88 8.65 7.73
CA GLY A 76 3.17 8.08 8.09
C GLY A 76 4.28 9.13 8.28
N GLU A 77 4.30 10.20 7.47
CA GLU A 77 5.23 11.32 7.68
C GLU A 77 4.91 12.09 8.97
N LEU A 78 3.64 12.33 9.27
CA LEU A 78 3.23 13.01 10.51
C LEU A 78 3.56 12.17 11.74
N SER A 79 3.35 10.86 11.70
CA SER A 79 3.71 9.93 12.79
C SER A 79 5.19 10.01 13.14
N ARG A 80 6.06 10.05 12.12
CA ARG A 80 7.51 10.22 12.30
C ARG A 80 7.89 11.60 12.83
N LEU A 81 7.28 12.67 12.32
CA LEU A 81 7.57 14.04 12.77
C LEU A 81 7.13 14.30 14.21
N LYS A 82 6.04 13.68 14.66
CA LYS A 82 5.53 13.81 16.03
C LYS A 82 6.15 12.80 17.00
N ASN A 83 6.94 11.82 16.50
CA ASN A 83 7.43 10.69 17.29
C ASN A 83 6.29 9.96 18.03
N THR A 84 5.17 9.73 17.34
CA THR A 84 3.99 9.05 17.88
C THR A 84 3.71 7.77 17.10
N PRO A 85 4.60 6.74 17.14
CA PRO A 85 4.32 5.46 16.52
C PRO A 85 3.10 4.81 17.21
N SER A 86 2.27 4.10 16.44
CA SER A 86 1.05 3.46 16.93
C SER A 86 0.80 2.17 16.17
N TYR A 87 0.61 1.06 16.88
CA TYR A 87 0.19 -0.21 16.27
C TYR A 87 -1.26 -0.14 15.78
N ILE A 88 -2.14 0.51 16.56
CA ILE A 88 -3.54 0.72 16.16
C ILE A 88 -3.59 1.56 14.88
N GLY A 89 -2.80 2.64 14.79
CA GLY A 89 -2.71 3.50 13.61
C GLY A 89 -2.26 2.72 12.38
N ARG A 90 -1.19 1.92 12.49
CA ARG A 90 -0.67 1.09 11.41
C ARG A 90 -1.69 0.04 10.93
N TYR A 91 -2.36 -0.66 11.85
CA TYR A 91 -3.37 -1.65 11.47
C TYR A 91 -4.61 -0.99 10.87
N TYR A 92 -5.04 0.15 11.42
CA TYR A 92 -6.17 0.91 10.88
C TYR A 92 -5.90 1.35 9.43
N ASP A 93 -4.73 1.89 9.19
CA ASP A 93 -4.22 2.26 7.86
C ASP A 93 -4.31 1.08 6.88
N SER A 94 -3.66 -0.05 7.20
CA SER A 94 -3.67 -1.24 6.34
C SER A 94 -5.08 -1.83 6.12
N ILE A 95 -5.93 -1.87 7.17
CA ILE A 95 -7.31 -2.36 7.06
C ILE A 95 -8.13 -1.45 6.14
N ALA A 96 -7.98 -0.13 6.29
CA ALA A 96 -8.66 0.83 5.43
C ALA A 96 -8.21 0.69 3.97
N ASP A 97 -6.92 0.50 3.73
CA ASP A 97 -6.36 0.30 2.39
C ASP A 97 -6.95 -0.91 1.68
N ILE A 98 -6.95 -2.08 2.31
CA ILE A 98 -7.46 -3.29 1.65
C ILE A 98 -8.97 -3.20 1.40
N ILE A 99 -9.74 -2.61 2.32
CA ILE A 99 -11.18 -2.41 2.16
C ILE A 99 -11.47 -1.43 1.00
N LEU A 100 -10.80 -0.27 0.99
CA LEU A 100 -10.99 0.71 -0.08
C LEU A 100 -10.57 0.13 -1.42
N ASN A 101 -9.44 -0.59 -1.48
CA ASN A 101 -8.96 -1.21 -2.70
C ASN A 101 -9.98 -2.23 -3.24
N PHE A 102 -10.57 -3.05 -2.38
CA PHE A 102 -11.66 -3.94 -2.77
C PHE A 102 -12.88 -3.18 -3.31
N LEU A 103 -13.28 -2.11 -2.63
CA LEU A 103 -14.40 -1.27 -3.05
C LEU A 103 -14.13 -0.53 -4.37
N PHE A 104 -12.89 -0.13 -4.67
CA PHE A 104 -12.53 0.41 -5.99
C PHE A 104 -12.75 -0.62 -7.08
N PHE A 105 -12.28 -1.86 -6.93
CA PHE A 105 -12.54 -2.90 -7.91
C PHE A 105 -14.02 -3.22 -8.07
N LEU A 106 -14.81 -3.21 -6.97
CA LEU A 106 -16.26 -3.37 -7.04
C LEU A 106 -16.96 -2.20 -7.76
N SER A 107 -16.47 -0.96 -7.60
CA SER A 107 -17.05 0.18 -8.33
C SER A 107 -16.77 0.10 -9.84
N PHE A 108 -15.55 -0.33 -10.24
CA PHE A 108 -15.27 -0.64 -11.64
C PHE A 108 -16.14 -1.77 -12.18
N TRP A 109 -16.37 -2.82 -11.38
CA TRP A 109 -17.31 -3.89 -11.77
C TRP A 109 -18.69 -3.36 -12.07
N HIS A 110 -19.20 -2.52 -11.18
CA HIS A 110 -20.57 -1.97 -11.31
C HIS A 110 -20.75 -1.16 -12.59
N ILE A 111 -19.76 -0.32 -12.97
CA ILE A 111 -19.88 0.54 -14.16
C ILE A 111 -19.51 -0.16 -15.48
N THR A 112 -18.90 -1.37 -15.42
CA THR A 112 -18.45 -2.09 -16.62
C THR A 112 -19.26 -3.35 -16.92
N ASP A 113 -20.24 -3.71 -16.08
CA ASP A 113 -21.07 -4.92 -16.19
C ASP A 113 -20.27 -6.21 -16.44
N GLY A 114 -19.03 -6.25 -15.95
CA GLY A 114 -18.13 -7.37 -16.12
C GLY A 114 -18.47 -8.56 -15.23
N SER A 115 -17.72 -9.68 -15.41
CA SER A 115 -17.84 -10.81 -14.50
C SER A 115 -17.20 -10.53 -13.15
N ILE A 116 -17.91 -10.82 -12.06
CA ILE A 116 -17.39 -10.71 -10.67
C ILE A 116 -16.12 -11.55 -10.47
N VAL A 117 -15.97 -12.66 -11.20
CA VAL A 117 -14.78 -13.52 -11.14
C VAL A 117 -13.52 -12.74 -11.57
N TYR A 118 -13.61 -11.96 -12.66
CA TYR A 118 -12.48 -11.15 -13.12
C TYR A 118 -12.16 -10.01 -12.13
N VAL A 119 -13.16 -9.44 -11.48
CA VAL A 119 -12.98 -8.43 -10.42
C VAL A 119 -12.21 -9.02 -9.24
N LEU A 120 -12.62 -10.21 -8.78
CA LEU A 120 -11.93 -10.90 -7.69
C LEU A 120 -10.49 -11.27 -8.07
N LEU A 121 -10.26 -11.71 -9.31
CA LEU A 121 -8.91 -11.99 -9.82
C LEU A 121 -8.05 -10.73 -9.87
N ALA A 122 -8.58 -9.61 -10.36
CA ALA A 122 -7.89 -8.33 -10.41
C ALA A 122 -7.54 -7.83 -9.00
N PHE A 123 -8.50 -7.89 -8.06
CA PHE A 123 -8.28 -7.52 -6.66
C PHE A 123 -7.21 -8.39 -6.00
N VAL A 124 -7.33 -9.72 -6.10
CA VAL A 124 -6.34 -10.65 -5.53
C VAL A 124 -4.96 -10.41 -6.16
N GLY A 125 -4.90 -10.21 -7.47
CA GLY A 125 -3.67 -9.87 -8.18
C GLY A 125 -3.03 -8.58 -7.67
N ALA A 126 -3.81 -7.51 -7.54
CA ALA A 126 -3.34 -6.23 -7.01
C ALA A 126 -2.87 -6.33 -5.55
N GLN A 127 -3.55 -7.11 -4.70
CA GLN A 127 -3.09 -7.36 -3.33
C GLN A 127 -1.78 -8.14 -3.30
N LEU A 128 -1.62 -9.18 -4.13
CA LEU A 128 -0.36 -9.93 -4.23
C LEU A 128 0.79 -9.06 -4.74
N GLN A 129 0.54 -8.14 -5.69
CA GLN A 129 1.53 -7.15 -6.14
C GLN A 129 2.00 -6.28 -4.97
N GLY A 130 1.07 -5.65 -4.26
CA GLY A 130 1.40 -4.80 -3.10
C GLY A 130 2.12 -5.59 -1.99
N THR A 131 1.68 -6.82 -1.73
CA THR A 131 2.33 -7.71 -0.77
C THR A 131 3.76 -8.07 -1.19
N LEU A 132 4.01 -8.36 -2.48
CA LEU A 132 5.37 -8.66 -2.98
C LEU A 132 6.29 -7.45 -2.83
N TYR A 133 5.80 -6.24 -3.19
CA TYR A 133 6.57 -5.01 -2.99
C TYR A 133 6.90 -4.80 -1.52
N ASN A 134 5.91 -4.90 -0.63
CA ASN A 134 6.13 -4.74 0.81
C ASN A 134 7.09 -5.81 1.37
N TYR A 135 6.97 -7.07 0.95
CA TYR A 135 7.81 -8.18 1.37
C TYR A 135 9.30 -7.90 1.09
N TYR A 136 9.65 -7.57 -0.16
CA TYR A 136 11.03 -7.26 -0.52
C TYR A 136 11.51 -5.93 0.09
N TYR A 137 10.63 -4.96 0.24
CA TYR A 137 10.97 -3.68 0.88
C TYR A 137 11.27 -3.85 2.37
N VAL A 138 10.53 -4.70 3.09
CA VAL A 138 10.79 -5.02 4.50
C VAL A 138 12.12 -5.77 4.64
N ILE A 139 12.38 -6.75 3.77
CA ILE A 139 13.66 -7.47 3.75
C ILE A 139 14.83 -6.49 3.53
N LEU A 140 14.73 -5.63 2.51
CA LEU A 140 15.76 -4.61 2.25
C LEU A 140 15.99 -3.74 3.49
N ARG A 141 14.92 -3.24 4.15
CA ARG A 141 15.08 -2.40 5.37
C ARG A 141 15.77 -3.14 6.50
N ASN A 142 15.43 -4.40 6.72
CA ASN A 142 16.04 -5.21 7.76
C ASN A 142 17.54 -5.45 7.48
N ASN A 143 17.91 -5.75 6.23
CA ASN A 143 19.29 -6.01 5.83
C ASN A 143 20.21 -4.79 5.96
N VAL A 144 19.65 -3.58 5.85
CA VAL A 144 20.43 -2.33 5.89
C VAL A 144 20.26 -1.52 7.19
N ASN A 145 19.75 -2.14 8.24
CA ASN A 145 19.43 -1.48 9.53
C ASN A 145 18.56 -0.21 9.36
N GLY A 146 17.58 -0.29 8.46
CA GLY A 146 16.57 0.74 8.25
C GLY A 146 15.49 0.72 9.33
N ASP A 147 14.32 1.31 9.01
CA ASP A 147 13.15 1.31 9.89
C ASP A 147 12.62 -0.14 10.09
N GLN A 148 12.60 -0.60 11.34
CA GLN A 148 12.18 -1.95 11.74
C GLN A 148 10.75 -2.01 12.29
N THR A 149 9.92 -1.00 12.03
CA THR A 149 8.53 -0.97 12.55
C THR A 149 7.61 -2.01 11.91
N SER A 150 7.99 -2.57 10.75
CA SER A 150 7.25 -3.65 10.08
C SER A 150 8.07 -4.93 10.06
N ARG A 151 7.41 -6.06 10.25
CA ARG A 151 7.99 -7.40 10.19
C ARG A 151 7.50 -8.11 8.92
N VAL A 152 8.26 -9.10 8.46
CA VAL A 152 7.84 -9.97 7.34
C VAL A 152 6.61 -10.79 7.74
N PHE A 153 6.61 -11.30 8.99
CA PHE A 153 5.47 -11.98 9.61
C PHE A 153 5.21 -11.41 11.00
N GLU A 154 3.96 -11.36 11.35
CA GLU A 154 3.49 -11.03 12.71
C GLU A 154 2.66 -12.20 13.21
N ASP A 155 3.34 -13.16 13.87
CA ASP A 155 2.67 -14.38 14.40
C ASP A 155 1.82 -14.07 15.62
N GLU A 156 2.14 -13.00 16.37
CA GLU A 156 1.44 -12.58 17.58
C GLU A 156 1.21 -11.07 17.61
N ALA A 157 0.15 -10.67 18.32
CA ALA A 157 -0.12 -9.25 18.53
C ALA A 157 1.04 -8.62 19.33
N PRO A 158 1.60 -7.49 18.86
CA PRO A 158 2.68 -6.82 19.56
C PRO A 158 2.20 -6.24 20.90
N LYS A 159 3.15 -6.00 21.81
CA LYS A 159 2.87 -5.27 23.05
C LYS A 159 2.50 -3.83 22.72
N ALA A 160 1.37 -3.36 23.27
CA ALA A 160 0.85 -2.01 23.06
C ALA A 160 1.92 -0.93 23.33
N MET A 161 1.96 0.09 22.48
CA MET A 161 2.81 1.26 22.67
C MET A 161 2.23 2.18 23.76
N SER A 162 3.03 3.14 24.19
CA SER A 162 2.59 4.15 25.16
C SER A 162 1.33 4.89 24.65
N GLY A 163 0.29 4.95 25.47
CA GLY A 163 -1.00 5.55 25.10
C GLY A 163 -2.00 4.60 24.42
N GLU A 164 -1.63 3.38 24.07
CA GLU A 164 -2.52 2.38 23.50
C GLU A 164 -3.02 1.38 24.56
N LYS A 165 -4.26 0.88 24.37
CA LYS A 165 -4.80 -0.22 25.18
C LYS A 165 -4.52 -1.56 24.47
N GLN A 166 -3.90 -2.53 25.18
CA GLN A 166 -3.56 -3.83 24.62
C GLN A 166 -4.76 -4.54 23.98
N ARG A 167 -5.95 -4.41 24.59
CA ARG A 167 -7.19 -4.97 24.03
C ARG A 167 -7.47 -4.46 22.61
N ASN A 168 -7.28 -3.16 22.37
CA ASN A 168 -7.51 -2.56 21.05
C ASN A 168 -6.45 -3.04 20.05
N VAL A 169 -5.17 -3.07 20.44
CA VAL A 169 -4.09 -3.62 19.60
C VAL A 169 -4.41 -5.06 19.17
N ASN A 170 -4.87 -5.90 20.11
CA ASN A 170 -5.23 -7.29 19.82
C ASN A 170 -6.41 -7.40 18.84
N ILE A 171 -7.42 -6.51 18.95
CA ILE A 171 -8.57 -6.51 18.03
C ILE A 171 -8.12 -6.12 16.62
N PHE A 172 -7.41 -4.99 16.49
CA PHE A 172 -6.93 -4.51 15.19
C PHE A 172 -5.94 -5.49 14.54
N TYR A 173 -5.04 -6.09 15.34
CA TYR A 173 -4.15 -7.15 14.86
C TYR A 173 -4.93 -8.35 14.29
N LYS A 174 -5.98 -8.84 14.99
CA LYS A 174 -6.77 -9.98 14.50
C LYS A 174 -7.44 -9.67 13.16
N ILE A 175 -8.01 -8.47 13.01
CA ILE A 175 -8.64 -8.03 11.75
C ILE A 175 -7.58 -7.94 10.64
N TYR A 176 -6.46 -7.27 10.91
CA TYR A 176 -5.33 -7.16 9.99
C TYR A 176 -4.83 -8.54 9.56
N ASN A 177 -4.53 -9.41 10.52
CA ASN A 177 -4.02 -10.74 10.23
C ASN A 177 -5.02 -11.57 9.39
N PHE A 178 -6.31 -11.50 9.70
CA PHE A 178 -7.35 -12.17 8.90
C PHE A 178 -7.36 -11.70 7.43
N LEU A 179 -7.16 -10.40 7.20
CA LEU A 179 -7.21 -9.81 5.85
C LEU A 179 -5.92 -10.05 5.05
N TYR A 180 -4.76 -10.11 5.70
CA TYR A 180 -3.46 -10.12 5.02
C TYR A 180 -2.74 -11.46 5.03
N ILE A 181 -2.97 -12.33 6.03
CA ILE A 181 -2.17 -13.54 6.25
C ILE A 181 -2.10 -14.49 5.03
N SER A 182 -3.17 -14.57 4.24
CA SER A 182 -3.21 -15.40 3.04
C SER A 182 -2.28 -14.86 1.96
N PHE A 183 -2.25 -13.54 1.77
CA PHE A 183 -1.39 -12.87 0.79
C PHE A 183 0.08 -12.96 1.23
N ASP A 184 0.37 -12.67 2.49
CA ASP A 184 1.73 -12.73 3.06
C ASP A 184 2.30 -14.15 2.96
N LYS A 185 1.52 -15.17 3.34
CA LYS A 185 1.94 -16.59 3.20
C LYS A 185 2.15 -17.00 1.75
N THR A 186 1.30 -16.55 0.83
CA THR A 186 1.43 -16.85 -0.60
C THR A 186 2.75 -16.31 -1.14
N ILE A 187 3.05 -15.03 -0.91
CA ILE A 187 4.30 -14.42 -1.35
C ILE A 187 5.52 -15.08 -0.70
N TYR A 188 5.46 -15.35 0.60
CA TYR A 188 6.54 -16.07 1.29
C TYR A 188 6.78 -17.46 0.68
N LEU A 189 5.73 -18.23 0.40
CA LEU A 189 5.87 -19.55 -0.24
C LEU A 189 6.46 -19.45 -1.64
N MET A 190 6.13 -18.38 -2.37
CA MET A 190 6.70 -18.12 -3.69
C MET A 190 8.20 -17.80 -3.62
N ASP A 191 8.69 -17.18 -2.53
CA ASP A 191 10.10 -16.76 -2.47
C ASP A 191 10.68 -16.72 -1.04
N LYS A 192 10.79 -17.90 -0.41
CA LYS A 192 11.34 -18.07 0.94
C LYS A 192 12.80 -17.62 1.08
N GLU A 193 13.58 -17.85 0.03
CA GLU A 193 15.03 -17.55 0.04
C GLU A 193 15.34 -16.06 -0.02
N ALA A 194 14.35 -15.23 -0.36
CA ALA A 194 14.50 -13.78 -0.36
C ALA A 194 14.94 -13.22 1.01
N MET A 195 14.58 -13.89 2.10
CA MET A 195 14.99 -13.48 3.46
C MET A 195 16.49 -13.59 3.72
N LYS A 196 17.21 -14.36 2.90
CA LYS A 196 18.66 -14.58 2.99
C LYS A 196 19.44 -13.77 1.96
N SER A 197 18.76 -13.03 1.07
CA SER A 197 19.38 -12.28 -0.01
C SER A 197 20.16 -11.08 0.50
N GLU A 198 21.17 -10.67 -0.27
CA GLU A 198 21.82 -9.38 -0.09
C GLU A 198 20.86 -8.20 -0.37
N PRO A 199 21.21 -6.96 0.02
CA PRO A 199 20.39 -5.80 -0.28
C PRO A 199 20.14 -5.66 -1.79
N TYR A 200 18.87 -5.52 -2.16
CA TYR A 200 18.47 -5.43 -3.57
C TYR A 200 19.00 -4.18 -4.27
N PRO A 201 19.38 -4.29 -5.57
CA PRO A 201 19.81 -3.14 -6.35
C PRO A 201 18.67 -2.14 -6.55
N LYS A 202 19.02 -0.85 -6.65
CA LYS A 202 18.07 0.25 -6.73
C LYS A 202 17.11 0.12 -7.93
N TRP A 203 17.62 -0.29 -9.09
CA TRP A 203 16.81 -0.47 -10.30
C TRP A 203 15.69 -1.49 -10.10
N PHE A 204 16.00 -2.61 -9.42
CA PHE A 204 15.03 -3.65 -9.12
C PHE A 204 13.92 -3.13 -8.21
N MET A 205 14.29 -2.46 -7.11
CA MET A 205 13.33 -1.87 -6.19
C MET A 205 12.51 -0.74 -6.83
N THR A 206 13.10 0.05 -7.73
CA THR A 206 12.38 1.08 -8.50
C THR A 206 11.31 0.45 -9.40
N LEU A 207 11.67 -0.57 -10.17
CA LEU A 207 10.69 -1.28 -11.00
C LEU A 207 9.62 -1.97 -10.16
N LEU A 208 10.03 -2.65 -9.08
CA LEU A 208 9.10 -3.33 -8.18
C LEU A 208 8.14 -2.35 -7.48
N SER A 209 8.54 -1.09 -7.26
CA SER A 209 7.67 -0.07 -6.65
C SER A 209 6.43 0.26 -7.47
N THR A 210 6.38 -0.13 -8.76
CA THR A 210 5.15 -0.07 -9.56
C THR A 210 4.04 -0.98 -9.04
N PHE A 211 4.36 -1.92 -8.17
CA PHE A 211 3.39 -2.75 -7.45
C PHE A 211 2.84 -2.11 -6.17
N GLY A 212 3.42 -1.00 -5.72
CA GLY A 212 2.94 -0.27 -4.55
C GLY A 212 1.57 0.36 -4.80
N LEU A 213 0.76 0.43 -3.73
CA LEU A 213 -0.63 0.90 -3.78
C LEU A 213 -0.75 2.29 -4.43
N GLY A 214 0.15 3.23 -4.12
CA GLY A 214 0.11 4.55 -4.73
C GLY A 214 0.21 4.50 -6.25
N PHE A 215 1.09 3.65 -6.81
CA PHE A 215 1.19 3.49 -8.26
C PHE A 215 -0.06 2.83 -8.86
N GLN A 216 -0.65 1.85 -8.17
CA GLN A 216 -1.90 1.23 -8.59
C GLN A 216 -3.03 2.27 -8.67
N LEU A 217 -3.16 3.13 -7.64
CA LEU A 217 -4.13 4.23 -7.63
C LEU A 217 -3.86 5.26 -8.74
N LEU A 218 -2.59 5.54 -9.02
CA LEU A 218 -2.20 6.42 -10.12
C LEU A 218 -2.63 5.84 -11.48
N VAL A 219 -2.41 4.55 -11.70
CA VAL A 219 -2.85 3.86 -12.93
C VAL A 219 -4.37 3.93 -13.07
N MET A 220 -5.12 3.61 -12.01
CA MET A 220 -6.58 3.74 -12.02
C MET A 220 -7.02 5.17 -12.35
N ALA A 221 -6.38 6.17 -11.71
CA ALA A 221 -6.68 7.59 -11.95
C ALA A 221 -6.41 8.02 -13.40
N VAL A 222 -5.26 7.61 -13.97
CA VAL A 222 -4.91 7.89 -15.36
C VAL A 222 -5.91 7.23 -16.31
N MET A 223 -6.25 5.95 -16.09
CA MET A 223 -7.22 5.24 -16.93
C MET A 223 -8.60 5.90 -16.89
N LEU A 224 -9.06 6.38 -15.73
CA LEU A 224 -10.32 7.13 -15.61
C LEU A 224 -10.30 8.44 -16.40
N VAL A 225 -9.21 9.24 -16.31
CA VAL A 225 -9.09 10.51 -17.04
C VAL A 225 -9.14 10.31 -18.56
N PHE A 226 -8.63 9.17 -19.06
CA PHE A 226 -8.65 8.82 -20.48
C PHE A 226 -9.87 8.00 -20.92
N ASN A 227 -10.89 7.84 -20.05
CA ASN A 227 -12.08 7.02 -20.28
C ASN A 227 -11.73 5.56 -20.67
N LEU A 228 -10.76 4.97 -19.95
CA LEU A 228 -10.29 3.61 -20.10
C LEU A 228 -10.76 2.70 -18.95
N GLU A 229 -11.87 3.03 -18.29
CA GLU A 229 -12.42 2.30 -17.13
C GLU A 229 -12.68 0.83 -17.42
N MET A 230 -13.10 0.50 -18.65
CA MET A 230 -13.31 -0.88 -19.11
C MET A 230 -12.04 -1.74 -19.07
N TYR A 231 -10.88 -1.13 -19.13
CA TYR A 231 -9.58 -1.81 -19.16
C TYR A 231 -8.92 -1.94 -17.79
N VAL A 232 -9.46 -1.33 -16.74
CA VAL A 232 -8.86 -1.37 -15.40
C VAL A 232 -8.77 -2.82 -14.90
N ILE A 233 -9.86 -3.56 -14.92
CA ILE A 233 -9.92 -4.95 -14.46
C ILE A 233 -8.99 -5.85 -15.29
N PRO A 234 -9.09 -5.90 -16.64
CA PRO A 234 -8.16 -6.68 -17.46
C PRO A 234 -6.70 -6.29 -17.26
N PHE A 235 -6.41 -5.00 -17.11
CA PHE A 235 -5.05 -4.52 -16.87
C PHE A 235 -4.47 -5.14 -15.60
N PHE A 236 -5.15 -5.08 -14.47
CA PHE A 236 -4.62 -5.61 -13.21
C PHE A 236 -4.47 -7.13 -13.23
N ILE A 237 -5.32 -7.86 -13.97
CA ILE A 237 -5.15 -9.31 -14.16
C ILE A 237 -3.84 -9.60 -14.94
N VAL A 238 -3.65 -8.95 -16.09
CA VAL A 238 -2.46 -9.15 -16.92
C VAL A 238 -1.21 -8.66 -16.21
N TYR A 239 -1.28 -7.51 -15.56
CA TYR A 239 -0.18 -6.93 -14.81
C TYR A 239 0.30 -7.83 -13.67
N SER A 240 -0.58 -8.66 -13.10
CA SER A 240 -0.21 -9.63 -12.07
C SER A 240 0.73 -10.74 -12.55
N ILE A 241 0.86 -10.97 -13.86
CA ILE A 241 1.85 -11.90 -14.43
C ILE A 241 3.27 -11.46 -14.09
N LEU A 242 3.51 -10.16 -13.96
CA LEU A 242 4.82 -9.60 -13.57
C LEU A 242 5.28 -10.03 -12.17
N ILE A 243 4.39 -10.52 -11.30
CA ILE A 243 4.76 -11.13 -10.01
C ILE A 243 5.76 -12.27 -10.26
N LEU A 244 5.43 -13.17 -11.21
CA LEU A 244 6.31 -14.28 -11.57
C LEU A 244 7.64 -13.80 -12.16
N VAL A 245 7.61 -12.73 -12.95
CA VAL A 245 8.81 -12.14 -13.54
C VAL A 245 9.73 -11.58 -12.46
N PHE A 246 9.21 -10.78 -11.52
CA PHE A 246 10.01 -10.21 -10.43
C PHE A 246 10.58 -11.29 -9.50
N VAL A 247 9.78 -12.29 -9.15
CA VAL A 247 10.27 -13.44 -8.35
C VAL A 247 11.36 -14.19 -9.10
N SER A 248 11.21 -14.41 -10.41
CA SER A 248 12.23 -15.07 -11.22
C SER A 248 13.53 -14.26 -11.33
N ILE A 249 13.44 -12.95 -11.55
CA ILE A 249 14.61 -12.05 -11.56
C ILE A 249 15.34 -12.12 -10.22
N ARG A 250 14.60 -12.03 -9.10
CA ARG A 250 15.22 -12.12 -7.78
C ARG A 250 15.93 -13.45 -7.61
N ARG A 251 15.33 -14.56 -7.99
CA ARG A 251 15.91 -15.91 -7.79
C ARG A 251 17.08 -16.22 -8.70
N LEU A 252 17.05 -15.75 -9.96
CA LEU A 252 18.04 -16.14 -10.97
C LEU A 252 19.19 -15.12 -11.14
N VAL A 253 18.94 -13.85 -10.79
CA VAL A 253 19.87 -12.75 -11.06
C VAL A 253 20.39 -12.11 -9.77
N LEU A 254 19.60 -12.15 -8.70
CA LEU A 254 19.90 -11.46 -7.44
C LEU A 254 20.01 -12.44 -6.24
N SER A 255 20.26 -13.72 -6.55
CA SER A 255 20.46 -14.77 -5.53
C SER A 255 21.79 -14.65 -4.82
#